data_bd12ad82cf0326dd3b9a58296b620497
#
_entry.id   bd12ad82cf0326dd3b9a58296b620497
#
_cell.length_a   1.000
_cell.length_b   1.000
_cell.length_c   1.000
_cell.angle_alpha   90.00
_cell.angle_beta   90.00
_cell.angle_gamma   90.00
#
_symmetry.space_group_name_H-M   'P 1'
#
loop_
_entity.id
_entity.type
_entity.pdbx_description
1 polymer ?
#
loop_
_entity_poly.entity_id
_entity_poly.type
_entity_poly.pdbx_seq_one_letter_code
_entity_poly.pdbx_strand_id
1 'polypeptide(L)'
;VLTAIAEIVPSAPIHPLPLGEGRGEGVGESHAFDHLFPDSLVDSELGEIPKGWEIGSLGDIADHPRRGIRPNDMEPTIPYIALEHMPRRSIALSDWGAADGLESNKFKFKKGEILFGKLRPYFHKVGVAPVDGVCSTDIVVVTPCTEEWFGFVLGHISSDPFVEYTNAGSAGTRMPRTSWSEMARYRMVVPPENVTKAFTLRTRSAVDRIIASIHESRTLAELRDTLLPKLISGELRVPV
;
A
#
# COMPACT_ATOMS: atom_id res chain seq x y z
N VAL A 1 -11.61 -9.12 -8.71
CA VAL A 1 -10.18 -9.38 -8.44
C VAL A 1 -9.37 -9.27 -9.71
N LEU A 2 -9.76 -9.90 -10.82
CA LEU A 2 -9.12 -9.73 -12.13
C LEU A 2 -9.17 -8.27 -12.61
N THR A 3 -10.24 -7.53 -12.30
CA THR A 3 -10.39 -6.10 -12.62
C THR A 3 -9.39 -5.23 -11.85
N ALA A 4 -9.13 -5.52 -10.57
CA ALA A 4 -8.17 -4.76 -9.76
C ALA A 4 -6.71 -5.02 -10.19
N ILE A 5 -6.40 -6.21 -10.70
CA ILE A 5 -5.08 -6.51 -11.29
C ILE A 5 -4.94 -5.83 -12.66
N ALA A 6 -6.03 -5.73 -13.43
CA ALA A 6 -6.05 -5.04 -14.72
C ALA A 6 -5.95 -3.51 -14.61
N GLU A 7 -6.39 -2.91 -13.48
CA GLU A 7 -6.28 -1.45 -13.26
C GLU A 7 -4.88 -1.00 -12.83
N ILE A 8 -4.04 -1.91 -12.34
CA ILE A 8 -2.63 -1.64 -12.02
C ILE A 8 -1.73 -1.77 -13.26
N VAL A 9 -2.20 -2.47 -14.28
CA VAL A 9 -1.58 -2.52 -15.61
C VAL A 9 -2.41 -1.58 -16.51
N PRO A 10 -1.85 -0.50 -17.08
CA PRO A 10 -2.61 0.36 -17.97
C PRO A 10 -3.08 -0.47 -19.17
N SER A 11 -4.37 -0.80 -19.18
CA SER A 11 -5.04 -1.35 -20.36
C SER A 11 -5.14 -0.23 -21.39
N ALA A 12 -4.21 -0.20 -22.33
CA ALA A 12 -4.45 0.54 -23.56
C ALA A 12 -5.72 -0.05 -24.23
N PRO A 13 -6.68 0.79 -24.66
CA PRO A 13 -7.85 0.30 -25.38
C PRO A 13 -7.39 -0.39 -26.65
N ILE A 14 -7.83 -1.63 -26.85
CA ILE A 14 -7.61 -2.38 -28.08
C ILE A 14 -8.50 -1.72 -29.16
N HIS A 15 -8.00 -0.68 -29.80
CA HIS A 15 -8.49 -0.26 -31.11
C HIS A 15 -7.50 -0.77 -32.16
N PRO A 16 -7.95 -1.46 -33.19
CA PRO A 16 -7.07 -1.85 -34.30
C PRO A 16 -6.65 -0.58 -35.03
N LEU A 17 -5.38 -0.20 -34.86
CA LEU A 17 -4.75 0.84 -35.68
C LEU A 17 -4.38 0.24 -37.04
N PRO A 18 -4.55 0.99 -38.15
CA PRO A 18 -4.19 0.54 -39.47
C PRO A 18 -2.68 0.33 -39.60
N LEU A 19 -2.34 -0.73 -40.35
CA LEU A 19 -0.99 -1.13 -40.70
C LEU A 19 -0.19 0.04 -41.31
N GLY A 20 0.76 0.56 -40.52
CA GLY A 20 1.81 1.45 -40.97
C GLY A 20 3.16 0.79 -40.66
N GLU A 21 3.90 0.44 -41.74
CA GLU A 21 5.24 -0.11 -41.65
C GLU A 21 6.21 0.86 -40.94
N GLY A 22 6.70 0.48 -39.77
CA GLY A 22 7.72 1.21 -39.03
C GLY A 22 8.46 0.26 -38.11
N ARG A 23 9.69 -0.13 -38.49
CA ARG A 23 10.62 -0.89 -37.65
C ARG A 23 10.92 -0.14 -36.36
N GLY A 24 10.68 -0.78 -35.23
CA GLY A 24 11.09 -0.32 -33.89
C GLY A 24 10.89 -1.44 -32.88
N GLU A 25 12.00 -2.07 -32.49
CA GLU A 25 12.07 -3.12 -31.47
C GLU A 25 11.51 -2.64 -30.14
N GLY A 26 10.32 -3.10 -29.77
CA GLY A 26 9.65 -2.85 -28.51
C GLY A 26 8.70 -3.99 -28.16
N VAL A 27 9.09 -5.22 -28.46
CA VAL A 27 8.29 -6.44 -28.24
C VAL A 27 8.97 -7.25 -27.15
N GLY A 28 8.47 -7.21 -25.91
CA GLY A 28 9.05 -8.08 -24.90
C GLY A 28 8.37 -8.17 -23.54
N GLU A 29 7.59 -7.19 -23.08
CA GLU A 29 7.12 -7.22 -21.68
C GLU A 29 5.66 -7.66 -21.47
N SER A 30 4.80 -7.60 -22.49
CA SER A 30 3.37 -7.93 -22.37
C SER A 30 3.12 -9.42 -22.17
N HIS A 31 3.95 -10.31 -22.70
CA HIS A 31 3.76 -11.77 -22.67
C HIS A 31 4.56 -12.50 -21.58
N ALA A 32 5.35 -11.78 -20.78
CA ALA A 32 6.26 -12.40 -19.80
C ALA A 32 5.54 -13.17 -18.68
N PHE A 33 4.24 -12.94 -18.48
CA PHE A 33 3.45 -13.55 -17.40
C PHE A 33 2.29 -14.41 -17.88
N ASP A 34 2.00 -14.45 -19.20
CA ASP A 34 0.85 -15.21 -19.73
C ASP A 34 0.90 -16.69 -19.31
N HIS A 35 2.10 -17.27 -19.27
CA HIS A 35 2.34 -18.65 -18.84
C HIS A 35 2.02 -18.92 -17.34
N LEU A 36 1.81 -17.88 -16.52
CA LEU A 36 1.43 -18.00 -15.10
C LEU A 36 -0.08 -18.13 -14.90
N PHE A 37 -0.86 -17.80 -15.93
CA PHE A 37 -2.32 -17.85 -15.85
C PHE A 37 -2.85 -19.08 -16.61
N PRO A 38 -3.77 -19.84 -16.00
CA PRO A 38 -4.37 -20.99 -16.68
C PRO A 38 -5.36 -20.53 -17.76
N ASP A 39 -5.48 -21.34 -18.83
CA ASP A 39 -6.38 -21.08 -19.95
C ASP A 39 -7.87 -21.39 -19.65
N SER A 40 -8.17 -21.85 -18.42
CA SER A 40 -9.52 -22.27 -18.05
C SER A 40 -9.94 -21.75 -16.69
N LEU A 41 -11.24 -21.51 -16.54
CA LEU A 41 -11.88 -21.12 -15.29
C LEU A 41 -12.63 -22.31 -14.70
N VAL A 42 -12.89 -22.27 -13.42
CA VAL A 42 -13.70 -23.23 -12.65
C VAL A 42 -14.67 -22.49 -11.75
N ASP A 43 -15.86 -23.04 -11.56
CA ASP A 43 -16.86 -22.47 -10.64
C ASP A 43 -16.38 -22.52 -9.21
N SER A 44 -16.68 -21.45 -8.46
CA SER A 44 -16.42 -21.35 -7.04
C SER A 44 -17.50 -20.55 -6.30
N GLU A 45 -17.43 -20.51 -4.98
CA GLU A 45 -18.34 -19.68 -4.15
C GLU A 45 -18.17 -18.15 -4.37
N LEU A 46 -17.06 -17.72 -4.97
CA LEU A 46 -16.80 -16.32 -5.35
C LEU A 46 -17.01 -16.05 -6.85
N GLY A 47 -17.64 -16.97 -7.59
CA GLY A 47 -17.80 -16.96 -9.03
C GLY A 47 -16.73 -17.78 -9.74
N GLU A 48 -16.59 -17.60 -11.05
CA GLU A 48 -15.55 -18.28 -11.83
C GLU A 48 -14.15 -17.81 -11.44
N ILE A 49 -13.28 -18.75 -11.12
CA ILE A 49 -11.87 -18.50 -10.76
C ILE A 49 -10.94 -19.27 -11.70
N PRO A 50 -9.68 -18.82 -11.89
CA PRO A 50 -8.70 -19.55 -12.68
C PRO A 50 -8.45 -20.95 -12.10
N LYS A 51 -8.38 -21.96 -12.98
CA LYS A 51 -8.14 -23.34 -12.58
C LYS A 51 -6.81 -23.46 -11.81
N GLY A 52 -6.87 -24.12 -10.65
CA GLY A 52 -5.72 -24.29 -9.76
C GLY A 52 -5.50 -23.13 -8.77
N TRP A 53 -6.37 -22.12 -8.82
CA TRP A 53 -6.43 -21.12 -7.75
C TRP A 53 -7.41 -21.59 -6.67
N GLU A 54 -7.20 -21.10 -5.45
CA GLU A 54 -7.99 -21.51 -4.28
C GLU A 54 -8.75 -20.33 -3.68
N ILE A 55 -9.73 -20.61 -2.84
CA ILE A 55 -10.40 -19.57 -2.05
C ILE A 55 -9.84 -19.61 -0.63
N GLY A 56 -9.32 -18.48 -0.20
CA GLY A 56 -8.81 -18.28 1.15
C GLY A 56 -9.34 -17.00 1.79
N SER A 57 -8.69 -16.61 2.85
CA SER A 57 -8.97 -15.35 3.55
C SER A 57 -7.71 -14.51 3.69
N LEU A 58 -7.87 -13.21 3.97
CA LEU A 58 -6.73 -12.32 4.23
C LEU A 58 -5.86 -12.83 5.41
N GLY A 59 -6.49 -13.42 6.44
CA GLY A 59 -5.79 -13.96 7.60
C GLY A 59 -4.92 -15.17 7.31
N ASP A 60 -5.09 -15.86 6.17
CA ASP A 60 -4.25 -16.98 5.77
C ASP A 60 -2.89 -16.51 5.22
N ILE A 61 -2.82 -15.27 4.72
CA ILE A 61 -1.64 -14.72 4.02
C ILE A 61 -1.05 -13.47 4.68
N ALA A 62 -1.70 -12.91 5.69
CA ALA A 62 -1.24 -11.72 6.41
C ALA A 62 -1.59 -11.77 7.89
N ASP A 63 -0.90 -10.97 8.70
CA ASP A 63 -1.11 -10.85 10.14
C ASP A 63 -1.06 -9.38 10.59
N HIS A 64 -1.53 -9.13 11.83
CA HIS A 64 -1.40 -7.87 12.55
C HIS A 64 -0.56 -8.08 13.81
N PRO A 65 0.75 -7.78 13.79
CA PRO A 65 1.69 -8.16 14.86
C PRO A 65 1.48 -7.43 16.19
N ARG A 66 0.65 -6.40 16.27
CA ARG A 66 0.29 -5.65 17.49
C ARG A 66 1.47 -5.30 18.41
N ARG A 67 2.57 -4.82 17.83
CA ARG A 67 3.77 -4.41 18.57
C ARG A 67 3.50 -3.13 19.36
N GLY A 68 2.88 -3.27 20.54
CA GLY A 68 2.55 -2.14 21.41
C GLY A 68 3.79 -1.44 22.00
N ILE A 69 3.69 -0.12 22.21
CA ILE A 69 4.68 0.69 22.93
C ILE A 69 3.94 1.70 23.84
N ARG A 70 4.45 1.87 25.04
CA ARG A 70 3.90 2.83 26.02
C ARG A 70 4.50 4.23 25.79
N PRO A 71 3.82 5.30 26.20
CA PRO A 71 4.34 6.66 26.06
C PRO A 71 5.75 6.85 26.63
N ASN A 72 6.01 6.34 27.84
CA ASN A 72 7.29 6.48 28.51
C ASN A 72 8.46 5.71 27.85
N ASP A 73 8.15 4.78 26.95
CA ASP A 73 9.13 3.97 26.24
C ASP A 73 9.40 4.52 24.82
N MET A 74 8.72 5.64 24.44
CA MET A 74 8.88 6.28 23.13
C MET A 74 9.92 7.40 23.20
N GLU A 75 10.90 7.37 22.30
CA GLU A 75 11.78 8.51 22.09
C GLU A 75 10.99 9.61 21.34
N PRO A 76 11.10 10.89 21.75
CA PRO A 76 10.36 12.00 21.15
C PRO A 76 10.55 12.15 19.63
N THR A 77 11.71 11.75 19.11
CA THR A 77 12.09 11.86 17.70
C THR A 77 11.58 10.73 16.80
N ILE A 78 10.99 9.68 17.40
CA ILE A 78 10.46 8.55 16.60
C ILE A 78 9.40 9.06 15.62
N PRO A 79 9.45 8.69 14.32
CA PRO A 79 8.41 9.01 13.35
C PRO A 79 7.04 8.51 13.80
N TYR A 80 6.03 9.39 13.75
CA TYR A 80 4.66 9.09 14.14
C TYR A 80 3.69 9.27 12.98
N ILE A 81 2.93 8.22 12.68
CA ILE A 81 1.86 8.25 11.69
C ILE A 81 0.51 8.13 12.39
N ALA A 82 -0.33 9.14 12.19
CA ALA A 82 -1.74 9.14 12.56
C ALA A 82 -2.62 9.17 11.29
N LEU A 83 -3.94 9.09 11.47
CA LEU A 83 -4.86 9.12 10.33
C LEU A 83 -4.80 10.43 9.53
N GLU A 84 -4.44 11.54 10.15
CA GLU A 84 -4.26 12.84 9.49
C GLU A 84 -3.12 12.82 8.47
N HIS A 85 -2.05 12.05 8.73
CA HIS A 85 -0.91 11.91 7.83
C HIS A 85 -1.18 10.95 6.66
N MET A 86 -2.29 10.18 6.71
CA MET A 86 -2.62 9.21 5.68
C MET A 86 -3.54 9.85 4.62
N PRO A 87 -3.09 10.01 3.38
CA PRO A 87 -3.93 10.48 2.29
C PRO A 87 -5.04 9.48 1.97
N ARG A 88 -6.10 9.94 1.31
CA ARG A 88 -7.16 9.07 0.81
C ARG A 88 -6.75 8.51 -0.54
N ARG A 89 -7.05 7.22 -0.78
CA ARG A 89 -6.85 6.55 -2.09
C ARG A 89 -5.42 6.68 -2.63
N SER A 90 -4.42 6.70 -1.74
CA SER A 90 -3.01 6.74 -2.11
C SER A 90 -2.19 5.91 -1.14
N ILE A 91 -1.35 5.04 -1.66
CA ILE A 91 -0.43 4.22 -0.86
C ILE A 91 0.83 4.99 -0.43
N ALA A 92 1.08 6.17 -0.99
CA ALA A 92 2.23 7.00 -0.69
C ALA A 92 2.01 7.80 0.60
N LEU A 93 2.69 7.42 1.68
CA LEU A 93 2.67 8.13 2.96
C LEU A 93 3.83 9.14 2.99
N SER A 94 3.60 10.33 2.48
CA SER A 94 4.62 11.39 2.37
C SER A 94 4.76 12.26 3.62
N ASP A 95 3.80 12.14 4.55
CA ASP A 95 3.76 12.96 5.76
C ASP A 95 3.78 12.11 7.04
N TRP A 96 4.48 12.58 8.05
CA TRP A 96 4.52 12.03 9.40
C TRP A 96 5.06 13.06 10.39
N GLY A 97 4.58 13.00 11.61
CA GLY A 97 5.07 13.80 12.72
C GLY A 97 6.18 13.12 13.54
N ALA A 98 6.44 13.65 14.73
CA ALA A 98 7.28 13.06 15.74
C ALA A 98 6.42 12.52 16.89
N ALA A 99 6.96 11.58 17.69
CA ALA A 99 6.27 11.01 18.83
C ALA A 99 6.25 11.93 20.07
N ASP A 100 6.75 13.15 19.95
CA ASP A 100 6.79 14.12 21.04
C ASP A 100 5.37 14.45 21.55
N GLY A 101 5.21 14.47 22.87
CA GLY A 101 3.94 14.78 23.53
C GLY A 101 2.86 13.72 23.42
N LEU A 102 3.14 12.51 22.93
CA LEU A 102 2.16 11.43 22.85
C LEU A 102 1.93 10.80 24.23
N GLU A 103 0.68 10.90 24.73
CA GLU A 103 0.30 10.41 26.06
C GLU A 103 -0.36 9.04 26.08
N SER A 104 -0.65 8.44 24.90
CA SER A 104 -1.35 7.16 24.79
C SER A 104 -0.51 6.10 24.09
N ASN A 105 -0.78 4.83 24.40
CA ASN A 105 -0.14 3.68 23.74
C ASN A 105 -0.25 3.77 22.22
N LYS A 106 0.77 3.31 21.52
CA LYS A 106 0.87 3.26 20.06
C LYS A 106 1.27 1.85 19.62
N PHE A 107 1.24 1.61 18.30
CA PHE A 107 1.80 0.42 17.70
C PHE A 107 3.08 0.77 16.93
N LYS A 108 4.12 -0.06 17.07
CA LYS A 108 5.33 0.03 16.26
C LYS A 108 5.05 -0.56 14.87
N PHE A 109 5.59 0.09 13.85
CA PHE A 109 5.64 -0.42 12.50
C PHE A 109 7.06 -0.33 11.93
N LYS A 110 7.34 -1.13 10.92
CA LYS A 110 8.60 -1.11 10.17
C LYS A 110 8.38 -0.53 8.78
N LYS A 111 9.43 0.04 8.22
CA LYS A 111 9.47 0.45 6.81
C LYS A 111 9.03 -0.72 5.92
N GLY A 112 8.17 -0.42 4.95
CA GLY A 112 7.63 -1.39 4.01
C GLY A 112 6.40 -2.15 4.52
N GLU A 113 5.98 -1.99 5.78
CA GLU A 113 4.71 -2.58 6.25
C GLU A 113 3.51 -1.75 5.78
N ILE A 114 2.37 -2.43 5.64
CA ILE A 114 1.13 -1.81 5.18
C ILE A 114 0.37 -1.26 6.39
N LEU A 115 -0.06 -0.01 6.29
CA LEU A 115 -0.84 0.67 7.31
C LEU A 115 -2.27 0.88 6.80
N PHE A 116 -3.27 0.41 7.55
CA PHE A 116 -4.69 0.56 7.23
C PHE A 116 -5.42 1.36 8.30
N GLY A 117 -6.06 2.46 7.92
CA GLY A 117 -6.87 3.29 8.80
C GLY A 117 -8.21 2.62 9.14
N LYS A 118 -8.33 2.04 10.35
CA LYS A 118 -9.52 1.30 10.76
C LYS A 118 -10.70 2.18 11.17
N LEU A 119 -10.48 3.44 11.54
CA LEU A 119 -11.52 4.40 11.87
C LEU A 119 -12.07 5.02 10.58
N ARG A 120 -13.41 4.91 10.41
CA ARG A 120 -14.11 5.37 9.20
C ARG A 120 -13.45 4.80 7.92
N PRO A 121 -13.53 3.46 7.72
CA PRO A 121 -12.82 2.79 6.61
C PRO A 121 -13.13 3.40 5.23
N TYR A 122 -14.33 3.95 5.05
CA TYR A 122 -14.76 4.64 3.82
C TYR A 122 -13.87 5.84 3.43
N PHE A 123 -13.02 6.34 4.31
CA PHE A 123 -12.01 7.32 3.92
C PHE A 123 -10.88 6.72 3.08
N HIS A 124 -10.83 5.41 2.95
CA HIS A 124 -9.89 4.68 2.12
C HIS A 124 -8.44 5.12 2.38
N LYS A 125 -8.02 5.03 3.64
CA LYS A 125 -6.68 5.40 4.09
C LYS A 125 -5.83 4.14 4.24
N VAL A 126 -5.06 3.85 3.21
CA VAL A 126 -4.14 2.71 3.14
C VAL A 126 -2.81 3.22 2.61
N GLY A 127 -1.69 2.75 3.17
CA GLY A 127 -0.40 3.15 2.66
C GLY A 127 0.73 2.24 3.11
N VAL A 128 1.89 2.39 2.49
CA VAL A 128 3.10 1.66 2.85
C VAL A 128 4.01 2.57 3.65
N ALA A 129 4.47 2.09 4.80
CA ALA A 129 5.33 2.85 5.70
C ALA A 129 6.68 3.20 5.06
N PRO A 130 7.03 4.49 4.92
CA PRO A 130 8.28 4.92 4.30
C PRO A 130 9.49 4.85 5.24
N VAL A 131 9.26 4.73 6.54
CA VAL A 131 10.26 4.70 7.62
C VAL A 131 9.82 3.73 8.71
N ASP A 132 10.70 3.39 9.63
CA ASP A 132 10.33 2.77 10.91
C ASP A 132 9.70 3.82 11.83
N GLY A 133 8.71 3.41 12.65
CA GLY A 133 8.05 4.37 13.53
C GLY A 133 6.94 3.78 14.38
N VAL A 134 6.11 4.69 14.87
CA VAL A 134 4.91 4.34 15.64
C VAL A 134 3.66 4.92 15.00
N CYS A 135 2.53 4.26 15.14
CA CYS A 135 1.26 4.75 14.60
C CYS A 135 0.15 4.78 15.65
N SER A 136 -0.88 5.56 15.36
CA SER A 136 -2.11 5.59 16.14
C SER A 136 -2.72 4.19 16.28
N THR A 137 -3.35 3.92 17.42
CA THR A 137 -4.12 2.69 17.62
C THR A 137 -5.35 2.58 16.71
N ASP A 138 -5.73 3.65 16.01
CA ASP A 138 -6.74 3.64 14.96
C ASP A 138 -6.18 3.21 13.59
N ILE A 139 -4.93 2.77 13.54
CA ILE A 139 -4.28 2.17 12.37
C ILE A 139 -3.98 0.70 12.67
N VAL A 140 -4.27 -0.17 11.73
CA VAL A 140 -3.86 -1.58 11.72
C VAL A 140 -2.56 -1.68 10.92
N VAL A 141 -1.51 -2.21 11.55
CA VAL A 141 -0.28 -2.58 10.86
C VAL A 141 -0.49 -3.97 10.27
N VAL A 142 -0.36 -4.11 8.97
CA VAL A 142 -0.54 -5.40 8.29
C VAL A 142 0.80 -5.84 7.73
N THR A 143 1.16 -7.07 8.09
CA THR A 143 2.41 -7.71 7.65
C THR A 143 2.05 -8.98 6.89
N PRO A 144 2.48 -9.16 5.64
CA PRO A 144 2.33 -10.43 4.93
C PRO A 144 3.04 -11.55 5.68
N CYS A 145 2.48 -12.77 5.65
CA CYS A 145 3.09 -13.95 6.29
C CYS A 145 4.46 -14.29 5.71
N THR A 146 4.64 -14.09 4.41
CA THR A 146 5.93 -14.13 3.71
C THR A 146 6.04 -12.96 2.73
N GLU A 147 7.26 -12.62 2.33
CA GLU A 147 7.51 -11.50 1.39
C GLU A 147 6.81 -11.68 0.04
N GLU A 148 6.60 -12.90 -0.40
CA GLU A 148 5.94 -13.21 -1.68
C GLU A 148 4.48 -12.74 -1.72
N TRP A 149 3.83 -12.60 -0.57
CA TRP A 149 2.45 -12.12 -0.48
C TRP A 149 2.31 -10.60 -0.45
N PHE A 150 3.40 -9.86 -0.34
CA PHE A 150 3.34 -8.41 -0.15
C PHE A 150 2.49 -7.69 -1.20
N GLY A 151 2.77 -7.91 -2.48
CA GLY A 151 2.06 -7.24 -3.57
C GLY A 151 0.58 -7.59 -3.57
N PHE A 152 0.27 -8.86 -3.34
CA PHE A 152 -1.09 -9.37 -3.34
C PHE A 152 -1.90 -8.83 -2.13
N VAL A 153 -1.31 -8.83 -0.94
CA VAL A 153 -1.91 -8.23 0.27
C VAL A 153 -2.13 -6.74 0.08
N LEU A 154 -1.14 -6.01 -0.43
CA LEU A 154 -1.28 -4.57 -0.70
C LEU A 154 -2.39 -4.29 -1.72
N GLY A 155 -2.43 -5.04 -2.81
CA GLY A 155 -3.46 -4.91 -3.85
C GLY A 155 -4.87 -5.11 -3.30
N HIS A 156 -5.08 -6.16 -2.49
CA HIS A 156 -6.39 -6.40 -1.86
C HIS A 156 -6.76 -5.32 -0.85
N ILE A 157 -5.88 -5.02 0.11
CA ILE A 157 -6.17 -4.06 1.20
C ILE A 157 -6.42 -2.64 0.67
N SER A 158 -5.80 -2.27 -0.46
CA SER A 158 -6.00 -0.98 -1.11
C SER A 158 -7.15 -0.95 -2.12
N SER A 159 -7.88 -2.05 -2.32
CA SER A 159 -9.00 -2.12 -3.26
C SER A 159 -10.30 -1.57 -2.70
N ASP A 160 -11.17 -1.02 -3.56
CA ASP A 160 -12.50 -0.58 -3.17
C ASP A 160 -13.37 -1.71 -2.58
N PRO A 161 -13.41 -2.94 -3.14
CA PRO A 161 -14.19 -4.04 -2.56
C PRO A 161 -13.77 -4.38 -1.13
N PHE A 162 -12.48 -4.34 -0.81
CA PHE A 162 -12.00 -4.57 0.56
C PHE A 162 -12.42 -3.44 1.51
N VAL A 163 -12.31 -2.19 1.08
CA VAL A 163 -12.73 -1.04 1.88
C VAL A 163 -14.23 -1.06 2.11
N GLU A 164 -15.04 -1.40 1.12
CA GLU A 164 -16.50 -1.57 1.26
C GLU A 164 -16.84 -2.69 2.23
N TYR A 165 -16.18 -3.84 2.15
CA TYR A 165 -16.35 -4.95 3.09
C TYR A 165 -16.03 -4.52 4.52
N THR A 166 -14.89 -3.87 4.75
CA THR A 166 -14.50 -3.41 6.10
C THR A 166 -15.41 -2.32 6.63
N ASN A 167 -15.99 -1.50 5.76
CA ASN A 167 -16.98 -0.49 6.15
C ASN A 167 -18.31 -1.13 6.53
N ALA A 168 -18.78 -2.13 5.78
CA ALA A 168 -20.03 -2.86 6.08
C ALA A 168 -19.92 -3.64 7.40
N GLY A 169 -18.77 -4.28 7.67
CA GLY A 169 -18.49 -5.00 8.92
C GLY A 169 -18.07 -4.13 10.09
N SER A 170 -18.05 -2.78 9.93
CA SER A 170 -17.58 -1.89 10.99
C SER A 170 -18.66 -1.65 12.07
N ALA A 171 -18.22 -1.54 13.33
CA ALA A 171 -19.08 -1.24 14.46
C ALA A 171 -19.12 0.27 14.75
N GLY A 172 -20.30 0.75 15.18
CA GLY A 172 -20.54 2.12 15.60
C GLY A 172 -21.15 2.99 14.49
N THR A 173 -22.23 3.70 14.83
CA THR A 173 -23.00 4.50 13.86
C THR A 173 -22.36 5.85 13.53
N ARG A 174 -21.72 6.49 14.50
CA ARG A 174 -21.14 7.84 14.33
C ARG A 174 -19.64 7.82 14.00
N MET A 175 -18.94 6.81 14.51
CA MET A 175 -17.48 6.63 14.30
C MET A 175 -17.19 5.15 14.01
N PRO A 176 -17.62 4.63 12.84
CA PRO A 176 -17.46 3.22 12.51
C PRO A 176 -15.99 2.83 12.54
N ARG A 177 -15.72 1.68 13.16
CA ARG A 177 -14.38 1.09 13.24
C ARG A 177 -14.43 -0.36 12.80
N THR A 178 -13.56 -0.73 11.91
CA THR A 178 -13.27 -2.14 11.63
C THR A 178 -12.21 -2.68 12.61
N SER A 179 -11.94 -3.96 12.56
CA SER A 179 -10.93 -4.62 13.38
C SER A 179 -10.09 -5.58 12.53
N TRP A 180 -8.90 -5.95 13.00
CA TRP A 180 -8.13 -6.99 12.32
C TRP A 180 -8.90 -8.31 12.20
N SER A 181 -9.65 -8.70 13.23
CA SER A 181 -10.47 -9.93 13.18
C SER A 181 -11.54 -9.89 12.09
N GLU A 182 -12.06 -8.73 11.74
CA GLU A 182 -12.97 -8.56 10.60
C GLU A 182 -12.20 -8.56 9.28
N MET A 183 -11.12 -7.79 9.19
CA MET A 183 -10.26 -7.75 8.00
C MET A 183 -9.74 -9.14 7.61
N ALA A 184 -9.29 -9.92 8.59
CA ALA A 184 -8.73 -11.25 8.38
C ALA A 184 -9.73 -12.25 7.79
N ARG A 185 -11.05 -12.04 7.96
CA ARG A 185 -12.11 -12.89 7.41
C ARG A 185 -12.45 -12.57 5.95
N TYR A 186 -11.89 -11.51 5.38
CA TYR A 186 -12.16 -11.15 4.00
C TYR A 186 -11.81 -12.30 3.06
N ARG A 187 -12.84 -12.83 2.37
CA ARG A 187 -12.71 -13.93 1.43
C ARG A 187 -12.19 -13.43 0.09
N MET A 188 -11.26 -14.14 -0.48
CA MET A 188 -10.64 -13.77 -1.74
C MET A 188 -10.10 -14.99 -2.47
N VAL A 189 -9.87 -14.83 -3.76
CA VAL A 189 -9.20 -15.83 -4.59
C VAL A 189 -7.70 -15.75 -4.35
N VAL A 190 -7.08 -16.86 -4.02
CA VAL A 190 -5.65 -16.98 -3.69
C VAL A 190 -4.93 -17.68 -4.84
N PRO A 191 -4.05 -16.99 -5.56
CA PRO A 191 -3.29 -17.58 -6.66
C PRO A 191 -2.15 -18.47 -6.14
N PRO A 192 -1.57 -19.32 -7.00
CA PRO A 192 -0.36 -20.08 -6.69
C PRO A 192 0.84 -19.16 -6.40
N GLU A 193 1.80 -19.68 -5.62
CA GLU A 193 2.97 -18.94 -5.13
C GLU A 193 3.82 -18.29 -6.26
N ASN A 194 3.96 -18.97 -7.42
CA ASN A 194 4.67 -18.42 -8.57
C ASN A 194 4.03 -17.12 -9.10
N VAL A 195 2.70 -17.04 -9.09
CA VAL A 195 1.96 -15.83 -9.49
C VAL A 195 2.18 -14.71 -8.47
N THR A 196 2.06 -15.02 -7.16
CA THR A 196 2.26 -14.02 -6.10
C THR A 196 3.68 -13.49 -6.06
N LYS A 197 4.69 -14.36 -6.26
CA LYS A 197 6.10 -13.96 -6.37
C LYS A 197 6.33 -12.99 -7.53
N ALA A 198 5.83 -13.31 -8.71
CA ALA A 198 5.98 -12.48 -9.91
C ALA A 198 5.30 -11.12 -9.73
N PHE A 199 4.09 -11.10 -9.18
CA PHE A 199 3.35 -9.88 -8.90
C PHE A 199 4.03 -9.03 -7.81
N THR A 200 4.48 -9.67 -6.72
CA THR A 200 5.18 -8.97 -5.63
C THR A 200 6.49 -8.34 -6.10
N LEU A 201 7.26 -9.00 -6.95
CA LEU A 201 8.51 -8.44 -7.47
C LEU A 201 8.26 -7.09 -8.18
N ARG A 202 7.23 -7.00 -9.02
CA ARG A 202 6.85 -5.75 -9.69
C ARG A 202 6.30 -4.70 -8.73
N THR A 203 5.38 -5.12 -7.85
CA THR A 203 4.76 -4.22 -6.88
C THR A 203 5.80 -3.65 -5.91
N ARG A 204 6.74 -4.48 -5.44
CA ARG A 204 7.82 -4.06 -4.54
C ARG A 204 8.72 -3.01 -5.20
N SER A 205 9.13 -3.24 -6.45
CA SER A 205 9.93 -2.27 -7.21
C SER A 205 9.21 -0.90 -7.34
N ALA A 206 7.91 -0.90 -7.62
CA ALA A 206 7.12 0.32 -7.70
C ALA A 206 7.01 1.02 -6.33
N VAL A 207 6.75 0.27 -5.26
CA VAL A 207 6.66 0.79 -3.89
C VAL A 207 8.00 1.36 -3.42
N ASP A 208 9.12 0.67 -3.67
CA ASP A 208 10.45 1.15 -3.31
C ASP A 208 10.78 2.46 -4.03
N ARG A 209 10.37 2.61 -5.29
CA ARG A 209 10.50 3.87 -6.03
C ARG A 209 9.64 4.99 -5.45
N ILE A 210 8.41 4.69 -5.04
CA ILE A 210 7.54 5.66 -4.34
C ILE A 210 8.20 6.12 -3.04
N ILE A 211 8.71 5.20 -2.23
CA ILE A 211 9.39 5.50 -0.97
C ILE A 211 10.64 6.37 -1.22
N ALA A 212 11.46 6.02 -2.21
CA ALA A 212 12.63 6.81 -2.58
C ALA A 212 12.24 8.24 -2.99
N SER A 213 11.20 8.39 -3.82
CA SER A 213 10.71 9.70 -4.25
C SER A 213 10.13 10.54 -3.09
N ILE A 214 9.50 9.90 -2.09
CA ILE A 214 9.05 10.57 -0.86
C ILE A 214 10.24 11.16 -0.11
N HIS A 215 11.30 10.37 0.11
CA HIS A 215 12.50 10.85 0.82
C HIS A 215 13.21 11.96 0.05
N GLU A 216 13.36 11.82 -1.26
CA GLU A 216 13.94 12.86 -2.12
C GLU A 216 13.15 14.17 -2.05
N SER A 217 11.82 14.09 -2.15
CA SER A 217 10.94 15.27 -2.06
C SER A 217 11.06 15.97 -0.72
N ARG A 218 11.15 15.22 0.39
CA ARG A 218 11.36 15.79 1.73
C ARG A 218 12.71 16.47 1.85
N THR A 219 13.79 15.83 1.39
CA THR A 219 15.14 16.41 1.40
C THR A 219 15.17 17.71 0.57
N LEU A 220 14.57 17.72 -0.61
CA LEU A 220 14.49 18.92 -1.44
C LEU A 220 13.67 20.05 -0.77
N ALA A 221 12.58 19.70 -0.09
CA ALA A 221 11.80 20.66 0.69
C ALA A 221 12.62 21.28 1.84
N GLU A 222 13.33 20.45 2.61
CA GLU A 222 14.21 20.91 3.71
C GLU A 222 15.35 21.80 3.19
N LEU A 223 15.96 21.44 2.07
CA LEU A 223 17.00 22.26 1.41
C LEU A 223 16.42 23.61 0.96
N ARG A 224 15.26 23.60 0.29
CA ARG A 224 14.58 24.83 -0.12
C ARG A 224 14.31 25.75 1.08
N ASP A 225 13.71 25.20 2.13
CA ASP A 225 13.28 25.97 3.30
C ASP A 225 14.47 26.51 4.11
N THR A 226 15.63 25.81 4.04
CA THR A 226 16.89 26.27 4.65
C THR A 226 17.58 27.33 3.82
N LEU A 227 17.60 27.18 2.48
CA LEU A 227 18.37 28.05 1.60
C LEU A 227 17.61 29.32 1.19
N LEU A 228 16.30 29.23 0.99
CA LEU A 228 15.49 30.34 0.48
C LEU A 228 15.57 31.60 1.37
N PRO A 229 15.46 31.55 2.70
CA PRO A 229 15.64 32.73 3.56
C PRO A 229 17.03 33.35 3.43
N LYS A 230 18.09 32.54 3.30
CA LYS A 230 19.47 33.00 3.19
C LYS A 230 19.77 33.68 1.84
N LEU A 231 19.13 33.19 0.78
CA LEU A 231 19.21 33.80 -0.55
C LEU A 231 18.47 35.15 -0.59
N ILE A 232 17.27 35.20 -0.01
CA ILE A 232 16.46 36.42 0.06
C ILE A 232 17.13 37.51 0.90
N SER A 233 17.75 37.13 2.03
CA SER A 233 18.48 38.04 2.91
C SER A 233 19.82 38.51 2.32
N GLY A 234 20.32 37.88 1.25
CA GLY A 234 21.65 38.12 0.69
C GLY A 234 22.83 37.57 1.49
N GLU A 235 22.53 36.75 2.52
CA GLU A 235 23.56 36.00 3.29
C GLU A 235 24.28 34.99 2.39
N LEU A 236 23.52 34.32 1.49
CA LEU A 236 24.06 33.48 0.43
C LEU A 236 23.91 34.18 -0.91
N ARG A 237 25.00 34.25 -1.69
CA ARG A 237 24.99 34.76 -3.06
C ARG A 237 25.37 33.67 -4.04
N VAL A 238 24.63 33.54 -5.11
CA VAL A 238 24.99 32.68 -6.24
C VAL A 238 26.06 33.43 -7.05
N PRO A 239 27.28 32.87 -7.23
CA PRO A 239 28.24 33.48 -8.12
C PRO A 239 27.70 33.49 -9.55
N VAL A 240 27.77 34.65 -10.21
CA VAL A 240 27.38 34.85 -11.61
C VAL A 240 28.54 34.48 -12.51
#